data_3ac0c8e7a9754eb0bc02af4c3e8bc14b
#
_entry.id   3ac0c8e7a9754eb0bc02af4c3e8bc14b
#
_cell.length_a   1.000
_cell.length_b   1.000
_cell.length_c   1.000
_cell.angle_alpha   90.00
_cell.angle_beta   90.00
_cell.angle_gamma   90.00
#
_symmetry.space_group_name_H-M   'P 1'
#
loop_
_entity.id
_entity.type
_entity.pdbx_description
1 polymer ?
#
loop_
_entity_poly.entity_id
_entity_poly.type
_entity_poly.pdbx_seq_one_letter_code
_entity_poly.pdbx_strand_id
1 'polypeptide(L)'
;IVIFQPEIRHFLRRLGNGTSLGRKGRAIMNKFLGREEHQVDSSDVNEITEACRTMSEQKTGALIVLTHSNNLTSVVETGDRIDANINRRLIMNLFFKNSPLHDGAMIISGRRIAAARCTLPITSRQDIPARYGMRHKAAIGITEETDADATVASEENGDISFGRKGN
;
A
#
# COMPACT_ATOMS: atom_id res chain seq x y z
N ILE A 1 -7.70 6.24 10.70
CA ILE A 1 -8.46 5.09 11.21
C ILE A 1 -7.47 3.98 11.49
N VAL A 2 -7.46 3.51 12.74
CA VAL A 2 -6.65 2.35 13.14
C VAL A 2 -7.45 1.09 12.81
N ILE A 3 -6.84 0.18 12.04
CA ILE A 3 -7.50 -1.03 11.56
C ILE A 3 -6.77 -2.25 12.11
N PHE A 4 -7.51 -3.17 12.75
CA PHE A 4 -6.99 -4.44 13.25
C PHE A 4 -6.88 -5.50 12.15
N GLN A 5 -6.10 -6.58 12.38
CA GLN A 5 -5.76 -7.60 11.39
C GLN A 5 -6.93 -8.15 10.54
N PRO A 6 -8.09 -8.51 11.12
CA PRO A 6 -9.21 -9.01 10.32
C PRO A 6 -9.75 -7.96 9.35
N GLU A 7 -9.72 -6.69 9.75
CA GLU A 7 -10.18 -5.56 8.95
C GLU A 7 -9.22 -5.26 7.80
N ILE A 8 -7.90 -5.41 8.00
CA ILE A 8 -6.88 -5.30 6.96
C ILE A 8 -7.13 -6.33 5.86
N ARG A 9 -7.28 -7.59 6.25
CA ARG A 9 -7.53 -8.69 5.34
C ARG A 9 -8.81 -8.47 4.55
N HIS A 10 -9.87 -8.05 5.23
CA HIS A 10 -11.17 -7.74 4.61
C HIS A 10 -11.07 -6.56 3.65
N PHE A 11 -10.38 -5.51 4.05
CA PHE A 11 -10.13 -4.31 3.24
C PHE A 11 -9.33 -4.65 1.98
N LEU A 12 -8.23 -5.38 2.09
CA LEU A 12 -7.41 -5.79 0.96
C LEU A 12 -8.16 -6.74 0.02
N ARG A 13 -9.02 -7.61 0.54
CA ARG A 13 -9.91 -8.43 -0.28
C ARG A 13 -10.92 -7.59 -1.06
N ARG A 14 -11.44 -6.53 -0.46
CA ARG A 14 -12.32 -5.58 -1.16
C ARG A 14 -11.59 -4.87 -2.29
N LEU A 15 -10.33 -4.51 -2.10
CA LEU A 15 -9.48 -3.93 -3.15
C LEU A 15 -9.21 -4.93 -4.27
N GLY A 16 -8.91 -6.18 -3.91
CA GLY A 16 -8.68 -7.27 -4.87
C GLY A 16 -9.93 -7.63 -5.67
N ASN A 17 -11.12 -7.49 -5.09
CA ASN A 17 -12.39 -7.82 -5.74
C ASN A 17 -13.06 -6.64 -6.44
N GLY A 18 -12.48 -5.43 -6.37
CA GLY A 18 -12.94 -4.14 -6.92
C GLY A 18 -14.36 -4.12 -7.49
N THR A 19 -15.23 -3.35 -6.88
CA THR A 19 -16.61 -3.06 -7.28
C THR A 19 -17.58 -4.24 -7.48
N SER A 20 -18.81 -3.98 -7.20
CA SER A 20 -20.02 -4.82 -7.12
C SER A 20 -20.36 -5.72 -8.32
N LEU A 21 -19.51 -5.83 -9.30
CA LEU A 21 -19.70 -6.75 -10.42
C LEU A 21 -19.08 -8.11 -10.06
N GLY A 22 -19.90 -9.12 -9.93
CA GLY A 22 -19.46 -10.48 -9.64
C GLY A 22 -18.38 -10.99 -10.62
N ARG A 23 -17.70 -12.06 -10.23
CA ARG A 23 -16.61 -12.70 -10.99
C ARG A 23 -16.84 -12.81 -12.50
N LYS A 24 -18.10 -13.03 -12.91
CA LYS A 24 -18.49 -13.16 -14.32
C LYS A 24 -18.52 -11.85 -15.09
N GLY A 25 -19.01 -10.77 -14.47
CA GLY A 25 -19.04 -9.45 -15.08
C GLY A 25 -17.65 -8.88 -15.30
N ARG A 26 -16.73 -9.22 -14.43
CA ARG A 26 -15.33 -8.80 -14.44
C ARG A 26 -14.53 -9.49 -15.54
N ALA A 27 -14.70 -10.80 -15.70
CA ALA A 27 -14.08 -11.57 -16.79
C ALA A 27 -14.54 -11.07 -18.17
N ILE A 28 -15.81 -10.68 -18.30
CA ILE A 28 -16.39 -10.13 -19.52
C ILE A 28 -15.83 -8.71 -19.80
N MET A 29 -15.74 -7.84 -18.79
CA MET A 29 -15.16 -6.50 -18.94
C MET A 29 -13.68 -6.54 -19.29
N ASN A 30 -12.89 -7.41 -18.67
CA ASN A 30 -11.49 -7.61 -18.99
C ASN A 30 -11.27 -8.09 -20.41
N LYS A 31 -12.14 -9.00 -20.88
CA LYS A 31 -12.11 -9.50 -22.25
C LYS A 31 -12.49 -8.42 -23.27
N PHE A 32 -13.38 -7.50 -22.91
CA PHE A 32 -13.88 -6.44 -23.79
C PHE A 32 -12.92 -5.24 -23.89
N LEU A 33 -12.19 -4.92 -22.80
CA LEU A 33 -11.33 -3.75 -22.73
C LEU A 33 -9.86 -4.06 -23.02
N GLY A 34 -9.49 -5.32 -23.24
CA GLY A 34 -8.09 -5.72 -23.45
C GLY A 34 -7.17 -5.32 -22.30
N ARG A 35 -7.74 -4.98 -21.15
CA ARG A 35 -7.00 -4.66 -19.93
C ARG A 35 -6.83 -5.92 -19.12
N GLU A 36 -5.61 -6.41 -19.08
CA GLU A 36 -5.21 -7.25 -17.96
C GLU A 36 -5.19 -6.35 -16.72
N GLU A 37 -6.30 -6.31 -15.99
CA GLU A 37 -6.26 -5.79 -14.64
C GLU A 37 -5.41 -6.75 -13.82
N HIS A 38 -4.19 -6.38 -13.59
CA HIS A 38 -3.31 -7.05 -12.64
C HIS A 38 -3.84 -6.77 -11.23
N GLN A 39 -4.84 -7.56 -10.83
CA GLN A 39 -5.38 -7.45 -9.49
C GLN A 39 -4.52 -8.22 -8.51
N VAL A 40 -4.41 -7.63 -7.32
CA VAL A 40 -3.79 -8.31 -6.19
C VAL A 40 -4.54 -9.61 -5.92
N ASP A 41 -3.88 -10.73 -6.08
CA ASP A 41 -4.44 -12.06 -5.81
C ASP A 41 -4.59 -12.28 -4.31
N SER A 42 -5.41 -13.26 -3.93
CA SER A 42 -5.61 -13.63 -2.52
C SER A 42 -4.31 -14.02 -1.82
N SER A 43 -3.38 -14.65 -2.54
CA SER A 43 -2.07 -14.98 -1.98
C SER A 43 -1.22 -13.72 -1.74
N ASP A 44 -1.27 -12.75 -2.65
CA ASP A 44 -0.58 -11.47 -2.49
C ASP A 44 -1.14 -10.69 -1.30
N VAL A 45 -2.46 -10.69 -1.12
CA VAL A 45 -3.13 -10.08 0.04
C VAL A 45 -2.63 -10.71 1.34
N ASN A 46 -2.50 -12.03 1.39
CA ASN A 46 -1.98 -12.73 2.55
C ASN A 46 -0.52 -12.35 2.85
N GLU A 47 0.32 -12.27 1.83
CA GLU A 47 1.73 -11.87 2.01
C GLU A 47 1.85 -10.44 2.55
N ILE A 48 1.07 -9.50 2.03
CA ILE A 48 1.05 -8.11 2.52
C ILE A 48 0.52 -8.07 3.96
N THR A 49 -0.57 -8.77 4.23
CA THR A 49 -1.20 -8.80 5.56
C THR A 49 -0.26 -9.37 6.62
N GLU A 50 0.39 -10.48 6.33
CA GLU A 50 1.34 -11.11 7.27
C GLU A 50 2.58 -10.24 7.49
N ALA A 51 3.07 -9.57 6.44
CA ALA A 51 4.17 -8.61 6.60
C ALA A 51 3.75 -7.44 7.49
N CYS A 52 2.59 -6.86 7.27
CA CYS A 52 2.06 -5.75 8.10
C CYS A 52 1.87 -6.20 9.56
N ARG A 53 1.32 -7.40 9.77
CA ARG A 53 1.15 -7.94 11.12
C ARG A 53 2.48 -8.06 11.86
N THR A 54 3.46 -8.65 11.21
CA THR A 54 4.79 -8.83 11.82
C THR A 54 5.47 -7.50 12.09
N MET A 55 5.40 -6.57 11.14
CA MET A 55 5.96 -5.22 11.32
C MET A 55 5.25 -4.45 12.44
N SER A 56 3.95 -4.63 12.59
CA SER A 56 3.17 -4.07 13.70
C SER A 56 3.66 -4.61 15.04
N GLU A 57 3.79 -5.91 15.16
CA GLU A 57 4.30 -6.56 16.38
C GLU A 57 5.72 -6.12 16.75
N GLN A 58 6.56 -5.92 15.76
CA GLN A 58 7.95 -5.50 15.94
C GLN A 58 8.12 -3.97 16.02
N LYS A 59 7.04 -3.22 15.86
CA LYS A 59 7.06 -1.76 15.78
C LYS A 59 8.01 -1.25 14.70
N THR A 60 7.97 -1.91 13.56
CA THR A 60 8.73 -1.51 12.36
C THR A 60 7.89 -0.52 11.54
N GLY A 61 8.43 0.67 11.30
CA GLY A 61 7.75 1.68 10.48
C GLY A 61 7.68 1.25 9.03
N ALA A 62 6.51 1.39 8.41
CA ALA A 62 6.30 1.03 7.01
C ALA A 62 5.25 1.93 6.36
N LEU A 63 5.42 2.17 5.07
CA LEU A 63 4.46 2.87 4.23
C LEU A 63 4.33 2.13 2.90
N ILE A 64 3.18 1.53 2.68
CA ILE A 64 2.89 0.72 1.49
C ILE A 64 1.77 1.40 0.71
N VAL A 65 2.00 1.63 -0.58
CA VAL A 65 1.04 2.25 -1.49
C VAL A 65 0.62 1.24 -2.55
N LEU A 66 -0.69 1.04 -2.67
CA LEU A 66 -1.31 0.18 -3.67
C LEU A 66 -1.88 1.05 -4.78
N THR A 67 -1.39 0.85 -5.99
CA THR A 67 -1.90 1.60 -7.15
C THR A 67 -3.19 0.98 -7.69
N HIS A 68 -4.01 1.81 -8.31
CA HIS A 68 -5.20 1.39 -9.04
C HIS A 68 -5.10 1.80 -10.52
N SER A 69 -5.87 2.77 -10.98
CA SER A 69 -5.83 3.21 -12.38
C SER A 69 -4.56 4.00 -12.72
N ASN A 70 -4.01 4.75 -11.75
CA ASN A 70 -2.77 5.49 -11.91
C ASN A 70 -1.61 4.67 -11.34
N ASN A 71 -0.66 4.28 -12.18
CA ASN A 71 0.49 3.45 -11.77
C ASN A 71 1.60 4.22 -11.07
N LEU A 72 1.40 5.51 -10.81
CA LEU A 72 2.32 6.38 -10.07
C LEU A 72 3.75 6.39 -10.63
N THR A 73 3.91 6.40 -11.94
CA THR A 73 5.23 6.36 -12.60
C THR A 73 6.18 7.44 -12.07
N SER A 74 5.69 8.67 -11.89
CA SER A 74 6.49 9.77 -11.37
C SER A 74 6.98 9.54 -9.94
N VAL A 75 6.16 8.89 -9.12
CA VAL A 75 6.54 8.51 -7.75
C VAL A 75 7.56 7.38 -7.76
N VAL A 76 7.35 6.36 -8.58
CA VAL A 76 8.27 5.23 -8.74
C VAL A 76 9.68 5.71 -9.12
N GLU A 77 9.75 6.71 -9.98
CA GLU A 77 11.03 7.28 -10.42
C GLU A 77 11.82 8.00 -9.30
N THR A 78 11.17 8.41 -8.23
CA THR A 78 11.84 9.05 -7.08
C THR A 78 12.59 8.07 -6.20
N GLY A 79 12.29 6.78 -6.29
CA GLY A 79 12.89 5.72 -5.49
C GLY A 79 13.72 4.75 -6.30
N ASP A 80 13.94 3.59 -5.73
CA ASP A 80 14.66 2.51 -6.37
C ASP A 80 13.68 1.48 -6.94
N ARG A 81 13.82 1.14 -8.21
CA ARG A 81 13.01 0.09 -8.84
C ARG A 81 13.38 -1.27 -8.27
N ILE A 82 12.38 -2.03 -7.85
CA ILE A 82 12.55 -3.37 -7.31
C ILE A 82 12.09 -4.42 -8.33
N ASP A 83 10.88 -4.25 -8.86
CA ASP A 83 10.27 -5.17 -9.82
C ASP A 83 10.34 -6.63 -9.36
N ALA A 84 9.73 -6.91 -8.22
CA ALA A 84 9.74 -8.23 -7.59
C ALA A 84 8.33 -8.73 -7.30
N ASN A 85 8.22 -10.04 -7.13
CA ASN A 85 6.98 -10.65 -6.64
C ASN A 85 6.67 -10.15 -5.23
N ILE A 86 5.37 -10.07 -4.91
CA ILE A 86 4.93 -9.73 -3.57
C ILE A 86 5.25 -10.90 -2.63
N ASN A 87 6.11 -10.63 -1.66
CA ASN A 87 6.59 -11.62 -0.70
C ASN A 87 6.77 -10.95 0.66
N ARG A 88 6.22 -11.56 1.72
CA ARG A 88 6.27 -10.98 3.07
C ARG A 88 7.69 -10.76 3.58
N ARG A 89 8.61 -11.68 3.29
CA ARG A 89 10.00 -11.56 3.74
C ARG A 89 10.71 -10.40 3.05
N LEU A 90 10.45 -10.22 1.75
CA LEU A 90 10.99 -9.08 1.01
C LEU A 90 10.43 -7.76 1.54
N ILE A 91 9.11 -7.69 1.79
CA ILE A 91 8.47 -6.50 2.35
C ILE A 91 9.11 -6.15 3.70
N MET A 92 9.21 -7.11 4.61
CA MET A 92 9.83 -6.90 5.92
C MET A 92 11.29 -6.47 5.80
N ASN A 93 12.03 -7.05 4.86
CA ASN A 93 13.44 -6.70 4.63
C ASN A 93 13.60 -5.29 4.07
N LEU A 94 12.71 -4.86 3.19
CA LEU A 94 12.74 -3.50 2.63
C LEU A 94 12.48 -2.44 3.72
N PHE A 95 11.66 -2.74 4.72
CA PHE A 95 11.36 -1.83 5.82
C PHE A 95 12.22 -2.07 7.07
N PHE A 96 13.13 -3.02 7.03
CA PHE A 96 14.06 -3.25 8.13
C PHE A 96 14.84 -1.96 8.45
N LYS A 97 14.92 -1.60 9.73
CA LYS A 97 15.46 -0.33 10.20
C LYS A 97 16.85 0.01 9.65
N ASN A 98 17.68 -0.98 9.45
CA ASN A 98 19.04 -0.81 8.93
C ASN A 98 19.13 -1.03 7.41
N SER A 99 18.00 -1.27 6.72
CA SER A 99 17.99 -1.36 5.27
C SER A 99 18.13 0.02 4.64
N PRO A 100 18.97 0.19 3.61
CA PRO A 100 19.03 1.44 2.86
C PRO A 100 17.72 1.83 2.17
N LEU A 101 16.77 0.91 2.06
CA LEU A 101 15.50 1.09 1.36
C LEU A 101 14.31 1.36 2.29
N HIS A 102 14.53 1.44 3.62
CA HIS A 102 13.43 1.53 4.58
C HIS A 102 12.77 2.91 4.64
N ASP A 103 13.50 3.96 4.29
CA ASP A 103 13.01 5.34 4.38
C ASP A 103 12.27 5.72 3.09
N GLY A 104 10.98 5.87 3.19
CA GLY A 104 10.10 6.17 2.06
C GLY A 104 9.00 5.15 1.88
N ALA A 105 8.34 5.19 0.73
CA ALA A 105 7.21 4.35 0.41
C ALA A 105 7.59 3.18 -0.50
N MET A 106 6.96 2.04 -0.24
CA MET A 106 6.95 0.91 -1.16
C MET A 106 5.72 1.04 -2.05
N ILE A 107 5.90 0.95 -3.36
CA ILE A 107 4.81 1.01 -4.33
C ILE A 107 4.53 -0.40 -4.85
N ILE A 108 3.29 -0.83 -4.67
CA ILE A 108 2.79 -2.08 -5.25
C ILE A 108 1.89 -1.72 -6.42
N SER A 109 2.26 -2.16 -7.60
CA SER A 109 1.51 -1.95 -8.84
C SER A 109 1.22 -3.30 -9.49
N GLY A 110 -0.06 -3.58 -9.70
CA GLY A 110 -0.49 -4.89 -10.16
C GLY A 110 -0.15 -5.95 -9.11
N ARG A 111 0.52 -7.00 -9.53
CA ARG A 111 0.94 -8.11 -8.66
C ARG A 111 2.42 -8.06 -8.29
N ARG A 112 3.04 -6.88 -8.38
CA ARG A 112 4.47 -6.74 -8.17
C ARG A 112 4.79 -5.59 -7.25
N ILE A 113 5.88 -5.74 -6.51
CA ILE A 113 6.52 -4.63 -5.80
C ILE A 113 7.30 -3.85 -6.86
N ALA A 114 6.78 -2.69 -7.25
CA ALA A 114 7.36 -1.89 -8.32
C ALA A 114 8.62 -1.15 -7.88
N ALA A 115 8.58 -0.54 -6.69
CA ALA A 115 9.66 0.29 -6.17
C ALA A 115 9.63 0.39 -4.65
N ALA A 116 10.73 0.82 -4.08
CA ALA A 116 10.87 1.14 -2.66
C ALA A 116 11.61 2.47 -2.50
N ARG A 117 11.64 3.01 -1.31
CA ARG A 117 12.27 4.29 -0.98
C ARG A 117 11.75 5.45 -1.82
N CYS A 118 10.47 5.38 -2.20
CA CYS A 118 9.84 6.44 -3.00
C CYS A 118 9.43 7.62 -2.13
N THR A 119 9.52 8.82 -2.71
CA THR A 119 9.09 10.07 -2.06
C THR A 119 7.66 10.39 -2.47
N LEU A 120 6.79 10.59 -1.49
CA LEU A 120 5.39 10.94 -1.70
C LEU A 120 5.16 12.43 -1.36
N PRO A 121 4.13 13.05 -1.97
CA PRO A 121 3.67 14.36 -1.53
C PRO A 121 3.15 14.27 -0.10
N ILE A 122 3.48 15.28 0.70
CA ILE A 122 3.02 15.36 2.08
C ILE A 122 1.82 16.29 2.13
N THR A 123 0.75 15.85 2.84
CA THR A 123 -0.45 16.66 2.98
C THR A 123 -0.15 17.99 3.64
N SER A 124 -0.83 19.04 3.18
CA SER A 124 -0.80 20.37 3.81
C SER A 124 -1.88 20.56 4.89
N ARG A 125 -2.71 19.55 5.11
CA ARG A 125 -3.77 19.59 6.12
C ARG A 125 -3.19 19.78 7.52
N GLN A 126 -3.83 20.62 8.32
CA GLN A 126 -3.41 20.93 9.70
C GLN A 126 -4.29 20.25 10.75
N ASP A 127 -5.38 19.61 10.34
CA ASP A 127 -6.33 18.91 11.20
C ASP A 127 -5.91 17.47 11.53
N ILE A 128 -4.69 17.10 11.17
CA ILE A 128 -4.17 15.74 11.39
C ILE A 128 -3.71 15.62 12.84
N PRO A 129 -4.15 14.57 13.57
CA PRO A 129 -3.72 14.37 14.95
C PRO A 129 -2.20 14.34 15.11
N ALA A 130 -1.71 14.94 16.19
CA ALA A 130 -0.27 15.02 16.47
C ALA A 130 0.40 13.65 16.64
N ARG A 131 -0.38 12.61 16.95
CA ARG A 131 0.12 11.23 17.05
C ARG A 131 0.59 10.63 15.71
N TYR A 132 0.20 11.23 14.60
CA TYR A 132 0.58 10.78 13.28
C TYR A 132 1.91 11.41 12.85
N GLY A 133 2.85 10.57 12.40
CA GLY A 133 4.16 11.01 11.92
C GLY A 133 4.18 11.32 10.43
N MET A 134 5.38 11.45 9.89
CA MET A 134 5.60 11.79 8.48
C MET A 134 5.05 10.75 7.51
N ARG A 135 5.13 9.46 7.85
CA ARG A 135 4.56 8.39 7.02
C ARG A 135 3.05 8.54 6.86
N HIS A 136 2.36 8.90 7.94
CA HIS A 136 0.91 9.16 7.89
C HIS A 136 0.58 10.35 7.00
N LYS A 137 1.33 11.44 7.12
CA LYS A 137 1.14 12.63 6.29
C LYS A 137 1.43 12.36 4.81
N ALA A 138 2.42 11.54 4.53
CA ALA A 138 2.73 11.10 3.16
C ALA A 138 1.63 10.20 2.59
N ALA A 139 1.09 9.30 3.41
CA ALA A 139 -0.05 8.45 3.02
C ALA A 139 -1.28 9.28 2.67
N ILE A 140 -1.62 10.25 3.49
CA ILE A 140 -2.74 11.17 3.22
C ILE A 140 -2.44 11.96 1.94
N GLY A 141 -1.25 12.49 1.79
CA GLY A 141 -0.87 13.28 0.61
C GLY A 141 -1.05 12.53 -0.70
N ILE A 142 -0.57 11.30 -0.80
CA ILE A 142 -0.73 10.51 -2.03
C ILE A 142 -2.18 10.12 -2.28
N THR A 143 -2.95 9.85 -1.25
CA THR A 143 -4.36 9.47 -1.39
C THR A 143 -5.27 10.66 -1.70
N GLU A 144 -4.85 11.89 -1.38
CA GLU A 144 -5.54 13.11 -1.80
C GLU A 144 -5.39 13.37 -3.31
N GLU A 145 -4.22 13.09 -3.86
CA GLU A 145 -3.86 13.43 -5.24
C GLU A 145 -4.16 12.31 -6.24
N THR A 146 -4.31 11.07 -5.78
CA THR A 146 -4.45 9.89 -6.64
C THR A 146 -5.54 8.98 -6.12
N ASP A 147 -5.88 7.95 -6.92
CA ASP A 147 -6.79 6.89 -6.50
C ASP A 147 -6.10 5.74 -5.73
N ALA A 148 -4.84 5.92 -5.38
CA ALA A 148 -4.08 4.92 -4.64
C ALA A 148 -4.60 4.77 -3.20
N ASP A 149 -4.41 3.57 -2.65
CA ASP A 149 -4.62 3.30 -1.24
C ASP A 149 -3.26 3.21 -0.54
N ALA A 150 -3.22 3.63 0.71
CA ALA A 150 -1.99 3.60 1.48
C ALA A 150 -2.19 2.92 2.83
N THR A 151 -1.18 2.19 3.26
CA THR A 151 -1.12 1.52 4.57
C THR A 151 0.12 1.99 5.30
N VAL A 152 -0.04 2.37 6.55
CA VAL A 152 1.07 2.81 7.40
C VAL A 152 1.14 1.92 8.64
N ALA A 153 2.33 1.39 8.93
CA ALA A 153 2.64 0.79 10.23
C ALA A 153 3.47 1.79 11.03
N SER A 154 3.03 2.10 12.25
CA SER A 154 3.72 3.04 13.12
C SER A 154 4.93 2.39 13.81
N GLU A 155 6.06 3.08 13.78
CA GLU A 155 7.25 2.65 14.52
C GLU A 155 7.18 2.98 16.02
N GLU A 156 6.25 3.84 16.41
CA GLU A 156 6.11 4.23 17.82
C GLU A 156 5.28 3.23 18.62
N ASN A 157 4.10 2.87 18.11
CA ASN A 157 3.14 2.03 18.83
C ASN A 157 2.73 0.75 18.09
N GLY A 158 3.16 0.59 16.84
CA GLY A 158 2.81 -0.55 16.00
C GLY A 158 1.42 -0.48 15.37
N ASP A 159 0.68 0.59 15.58
CA ASP A 159 -0.66 0.75 15.00
C ASP A 159 -0.60 0.78 13.47
N ILE A 160 -1.61 0.15 12.85
CA ILE A 160 -1.74 0.14 11.40
C ILE A 160 -2.91 1.02 11.00
N SER A 161 -2.64 1.94 10.07
CA SER A 161 -3.61 2.91 9.56
C SER A 161 -3.78 2.75 8.05
N PHE A 162 -4.98 3.06 7.57
CA PHE A 162 -5.27 3.10 6.14
C PHE A 162 -5.65 4.49 5.69
N GLY A 163 -5.22 4.83 4.47
CA GLY A 163 -5.64 6.04 3.78
C GLY A 163 -6.29 5.72 2.43
N ARG A 164 -7.37 6.41 2.17
CA ARG A 164 -8.07 6.41 0.88
C ARG A 164 -8.74 7.76 0.68
N LYS A 165 -8.54 8.37 -0.51
CA LYS A 165 -9.14 9.66 -0.88
C LYS A 165 -8.90 10.77 0.16
N GLY A 166 -7.71 10.80 0.75
CA GLY A 166 -7.34 11.81 1.74
C GLY A 166 -7.87 11.59 3.16
N ASN A 167 -8.38 10.38 3.45
CA ASN A 167 -8.92 10.03 4.77
C ASN A 167 -8.19 8.86 5.41
#